data_f9f206dbb3e017298f914f52bf95f0c8
#
_entry.id   f9f206dbb3e017298f914f52bf95f0c8
#
_cell.length_a   1.000
_cell.length_b   1.000
_cell.length_c   1.000
_cell.angle_alpha   90.00
_cell.angle_beta   90.00
_cell.angle_gamma   90.00
#
_symmetry.space_group_name_H-M   'P 1'
#
loop_
_entity.id
_entity.type
_entity.pdbx_description
1 polymer ?
#
loop_
_entity_poly.entity_id
_entity_poly.type
_entity_poly.pdbx_seq_one_letter_code
_entity_poly.pdbx_strand_id
1 'polypeptide(L)'
;MTRTWLIALLACAVVALLAACVRINTHGQSRSAAGADPSGTLRIATYNTSLNSDDAGGLLERLRGDDAGARKVAAVLQQVRPDIVLLNEFDYVADGSAADLFQQRWLERAQPGGGAPLRYPYRYLAPVNTGVQSGLDLDNNGSIGGDGRDRGNDAWGYGLHPGQYGMLLLSRYPIDAATARTFQLLKWHAMPDARRPRHPDGRPFHPDATWSALRLSSKSHWDVQVRAPGGVLHVLASHPTPPAFDGPEKRNVARNHDEIRFWTEYLSPGPRDWLCDDAGRCGGLEADARFVILGDLNNDPVDGAGDHTAIVDLLEHPRVLRMATPKSEGAREAAEADGGANAQHRGSAAHDTGSFGPRVGNLRLDYALPSVGHALVGNGVFWPRSDAAHADIVDGTDHRLVWVDVTQ
;
A
#
# COMPACT_ATOMS: atom_id res chain seq x y z
N MET A 1 -44.13 12.84 -53.21
CA MET A 1 -42.86 13.38 -52.61
C MET A 1 -43.18 13.79 -51.20
N THR A 2 -42.99 12.98 -50.15
CA THR A 2 -43.03 13.50 -48.76
C THR A 2 -42.91 12.43 -47.65
N ARG A 3 -42.67 11.17 -47.94
CA ARG A 3 -42.51 10.16 -46.85
C ARG A 3 -41.13 9.55 -46.69
N THR A 4 -40.26 9.71 -47.67
CA THR A 4 -38.90 9.08 -47.68
C THR A 4 -37.81 9.93 -47.01
N TRP A 5 -38.03 11.23 -46.84
CA TRP A 5 -37.03 12.15 -46.22
C TRP A 5 -37.14 12.24 -44.67
N LEU A 6 -38.26 11.91 -44.08
CA LEU A 6 -38.39 11.90 -42.62
C LEU A 6 -37.72 10.68 -41.95
N ILE A 7 -37.61 9.56 -42.64
CA ILE A 7 -37.00 8.35 -42.11
C ILE A 7 -35.48 8.47 -42.13
N ALA A 8 -34.91 9.18 -43.10
CA ALA A 8 -33.47 9.39 -43.18
C ALA A 8 -32.95 10.37 -42.11
N LEU A 9 -33.74 11.36 -41.72
CA LEU A 9 -33.35 12.30 -40.64
C LEU A 9 -33.46 11.70 -39.25
N LEU A 10 -34.41 10.79 -39.01
CA LEU A 10 -34.48 10.06 -37.72
C LEU A 10 -33.35 9.03 -37.56
N ALA A 11 -32.91 8.38 -38.63
CA ALA A 11 -31.81 7.42 -38.57
C ALA A 11 -30.46 8.10 -38.27
N CYS A 12 -30.22 9.30 -38.81
CA CYS A 12 -29.01 10.07 -38.49
C CYS A 12 -28.98 10.62 -37.06
N ALA A 13 -30.14 11.00 -36.48
CA ALA A 13 -30.21 11.50 -35.11
C ALA A 13 -30.03 10.38 -34.07
N VAL A 14 -30.48 9.16 -34.35
CA VAL A 14 -30.29 8.00 -33.46
C VAL A 14 -28.84 7.48 -33.47
N VAL A 15 -28.16 7.52 -34.62
CA VAL A 15 -26.76 7.16 -34.71
C VAL A 15 -25.85 8.19 -34.02
N ALA A 16 -26.21 9.49 -34.05
CA ALA A 16 -25.47 10.53 -33.34
C ALA A 16 -25.67 10.48 -31.81
N LEU A 17 -26.83 10.03 -31.30
CA LEU A 17 -27.06 9.84 -29.88
C LEU A 17 -26.46 8.55 -29.31
N LEU A 18 -26.29 7.49 -30.12
CA LEU A 18 -25.62 6.26 -29.69
C LEU A 18 -24.09 6.39 -29.71
N ALA A 19 -23.53 7.32 -30.48
CA ALA A 19 -22.08 7.61 -30.47
C ALA A 19 -21.66 8.50 -29.29
N ALA A 20 -22.59 9.12 -28.58
CA ALA A 20 -22.30 9.96 -27.41
C ALA A 20 -22.33 9.22 -26.07
N CYS A 21 -22.77 7.95 -26.00
CA CYS A 21 -22.91 7.18 -24.78
C CYS A 21 -21.88 6.06 -24.59
N VAL A 22 -20.90 5.90 -25.47
CA VAL A 22 -19.81 4.92 -25.30
C VAL A 22 -18.47 5.64 -25.40
N ARG A 23 -18.22 6.57 -24.48
CA ARG A 23 -16.87 6.85 -24.02
C ARG A 23 -16.72 6.20 -22.65
N ILE A 24 -16.54 4.90 -22.62
CA ILE A 24 -15.95 4.21 -21.47
C ILE A 24 -14.54 4.73 -21.37
N ASN A 25 -14.30 5.53 -20.32
CA ASN A 25 -12.98 6.06 -19.99
C ASN A 25 -12.05 4.92 -19.59
N THR A 26 -11.37 4.32 -20.55
CA THR A 26 -10.28 3.35 -20.34
C THR A 26 -8.90 4.01 -20.38
N HIS A 27 -8.82 5.28 -19.98
CA HIS A 27 -7.54 5.95 -19.89
C HIS A 27 -7.23 6.29 -18.45
N GLY A 28 -6.18 5.67 -17.91
CA GLY A 28 -5.42 6.29 -16.83
C GLY A 28 -5.00 7.68 -17.33
N GLN A 29 -5.75 8.72 -16.96
CA GLN A 29 -5.43 10.08 -17.42
C GLN A 29 -4.09 10.49 -16.85
N SER A 30 -3.07 10.61 -17.71
CA SER A 30 -1.85 11.30 -17.35
C SER A 30 -2.19 12.76 -17.02
N ARG A 31 -1.97 13.17 -15.77
CA ARG A 31 -2.17 14.55 -15.36
C ARG A 31 -1.10 15.45 -15.98
N SER A 32 -1.48 16.68 -16.35
CA SER A 32 -0.59 17.71 -16.85
C SER A 32 0.57 18.00 -15.89
N ALA A 33 1.73 18.33 -16.44
CA ALA A 33 2.97 18.64 -15.70
C ALA A 33 2.91 19.90 -14.81
N ALA A 34 1.85 20.72 -14.92
CA ALA A 34 1.75 22.03 -14.26
C ALA A 34 0.79 22.00 -13.06
N GLY A 35 1.30 22.41 -11.89
CA GLY A 35 0.54 22.91 -10.76
C GLY A 35 -0.47 21.96 -10.09
N ALA A 36 -1.02 22.37 -8.92
CA ALA A 36 -2.20 21.75 -8.32
C ALA A 36 -3.38 21.78 -9.31
N ASP A 37 -4.15 20.70 -9.35
CA ASP A 37 -5.36 20.64 -10.18
C ASP A 37 -6.35 21.74 -9.73
N PRO A 38 -6.73 22.67 -10.61
CA PRO A 38 -7.68 23.74 -10.26
C PRO A 38 -9.06 23.23 -9.84
N SER A 39 -9.37 21.94 -10.06
CA SER A 39 -10.61 21.31 -9.60
C SER A 39 -10.64 21.01 -8.09
N GLY A 40 -9.53 21.21 -7.36
CA GLY A 40 -9.43 20.80 -5.94
C GLY A 40 -9.34 19.28 -5.72
N THR A 41 -9.11 18.51 -6.78
CA THR A 41 -8.99 17.05 -6.71
C THR A 41 -7.58 16.65 -6.26
N LEU A 42 -7.50 15.78 -5.26
CA LEU A 42 -6.26 15.15 -4.80
C LEU A 42 -6.15 13.74 -5.34
N ARG A 43 -5.04 13.41 -6.02
CA ARG A 43 -4.67 12.03 -6.32
C ARG A 43 -3.77 11.50 -5.22
N ILE A 44 -4.24 10.46 -4.56
CA ILE A 44 -3.54 9.83 -3.45
C ILE A 44 -3.27 8.37 -3.83
N ALA A 45 -2.05 7.88 -3.60
CA ALA A 45 -1.64 6.56 -4.06
C ALA A 45 -0.81 5.79 -3.03
N THR A 46 -0.77 4.48 -3.20
CA THR A 46 0.19 3.58 -2.56
C THR A 46 0.88 2.73 -3.60
N TYR A 47 2.14 2.39 -3.36
CA TYR A 47 2.93 1.56 -4.26
C TYR A 47 4.01 0.80 -3.50
N ASN A 48 3.94 -0.53 -3.49
CA ASN A 48 5.07 -1.36 -3.06
C ASN A 48 6.09 -1.38 -4.20
N THR A 49 7.28 -0.89 -3.92
CA THR A 49 8.27 -0.55 -4.95
C THR A 49 9.39 -1.55 -5.09
N SER A 50 9.53 -2.50 -4.14
CA SER A 50 10.69 -3.40 -4.06
C SER A 50 12.04 -2.65 -4.13
N LEU A 51 12.07 -1.40 -3.64
CA LEU A 51 13.28 -0.59 -3.51
C LEU A 51 13.95 -0.88 -2.18
N ASN A 52 14.32 -2.12 -2.01
CA ASN A 52 15.03 -2.67 -0.85
C ASN A 52 16.29 -3.43 -1.30
N SER A 53 17.13 -3.81 -0.36
CA SER A 53 18.32 -4.65 -0.60
C SER A 53 18.54 -5.58 0.58
N ASP A 54 19.14 -6.74 0.33
CA ASP A 54 19.56 -7.65 1.40
C ASP A 54 20.79 -7.12 2.16
N ASP A 55 21.56 -6.24 1.52
CA ASP A 55 22.73 -5.62 2.12
C ASP A 55 22.39 -4.24 2.70
N ALA A 56 22.87 -3.97 3.91
CA ALA A 56 22.74 -2.65 4.54
C ALA A 56 23.41 -1.57 3.67
N GLY A 57 22.61 -0.55 3.29
CA GLY A 57 23.05 0.49 2.36
C GLY A 57 22.97 0.12 0.88
N GLY A 58 22.59 -1.11 0.55
CA GLY A 58 22.47 -1.57 -0.84
C GLY A 58 21.47 -0.79 -1.67
N LEU A 59 20.38 -0.27 -1.09
CA LEU A 59 19.49 0.64 -1.81
C LEU A 59 20.22 1.89 -2.30
N LEU A 60 21.09 2.49 -1.49
CA LEU A 60 21.87 3.66 -1.92
C LEU A 60 22.76 3.34 -3.13
N GLU A 61 23.38 2.17 -3.15
CA GLU A 61 24.18 1.72 -4.28
C GLU A 61 23.33 1.50 -5.53
N ARG A 62 22.17 0.85 -5.39
CA ARG A 62 21.18 0.70 -6.47
C ARG A 62 20.79 2.06 -7.04
N LEU A 63 20.43 3.01 -6.19
CA LEU A 63 19.99 4.34 -6.61
C LEU A 63 21.11 5.20 -7.22
N ARG A 64 22.38 4.98 -6.86
CA ARG A 64 23.55 5.63 -7.48
C ARG A 64 23.88 5.01 -8.84
N GLY A 65 23.59 3.75 -9.02
CA GLY A 65 23.83 3.00 -10.25
C GLY A 65 22.80 3.28 -11.36
N ASP A 66 22.70 2.33 -12.28
CA ASP A 66 21.67 2.27 -13.32
C ASP A 66 20.68 1.14 -12.99
N ASP A 67 19.81 1.38 -11.99
CA ASP A 67 18.86 0.39 -11.49
C ASP A 67 17.57 0.41 -12.33
N ALA A 68 17.28 -0.71 -12.98
CA ALA A 68 16.11 -0.84 -13.84
C ALA A 68 14.79 -0.77 -13.04
N GLY A 69 14.75 -1.33 -11.81
CA GLY A 69 13.59 -1.27 -10.94
C GLY A 69 13.28 0.18 -10.54
N ALA A 70 14.28 0.92 -10.03
CA ALA A 70 14.11 2.33 -9.67
C ALA A 70 13.65 3.20 -10.86
N ARG A 71 14.17 2.90 -12.06
CA ARG A 71 13.74 3.58 -13.31
C ARG A 71 12.26 3.34 -13.59
N LYS A 72 11.81 2.09 -13.55
CA LYS A 72 10.43 1.72 -13.83
C LYS A 72 9.47 2.24 -12.76
N VAL A 73 9.84 2.14 -11.49
CA VAL A 73 9.06 2.73 -10.38
C VAL A 73 8.89 4.24 -10.57
N ALA A 74 9.97 4.95 -10.88
CA ALA A 74 9.89 6.39 -11.16
C ALA A 74 9.04 6.70 -12.40
N ALA A 75 9.14 5.88 -13.47
CA ALA A 75 8.32 6.03 -14.66
C ALA A 75 6.82 5.86 -14.35
N VAL A 76 6.43 4.86 -13.56
CA VAL A 76 5.05 4.67 -13.09
C VAL A 76 4.56 5.89 -12.31
N LEU A 77 5.36 6.40 -11.36
CA LEU A 77 5.01 7.60 -10.60
C LEU A 77 4.86 8.82 -11.51
N GLN A 78 5.70 8.98 -12.52
CA GLN A 78 5.61 10.07 -13.51
C GLN A 78 4.38 9.96 -14.41
N GLN A 79 3.88 8.75 -14.69
CA GLN A 79 2.64 8.55 -15.43
C GLN A 79 1.41 8.83 -14.58
N VAL A 80 1.36 8.29 -13.37
CA VAL A 80 0.20 8.41 -12.49
C VAL A 80 0.13 9.80 -11.83
N ARG A 81 1.28 10.40 -11.51
CA ARG A 81 1.42 11.74 -10.90
C ARG A 81 0.58 11.94 -9.64
N PRO A 82 0.72 11.09 -8.61
CA PRO A 82 0.00 11.31 -7.37
C PRO A 82 0.45 12.61 -6.68
N ASP A 83 -0.47 13.25 -5.96
CA ASP A 83 -0.15 14.41 -5.13
C ASP A 83 0.45 13.98 -3.79
N ILE A 84 0.00 12.82 -3.29
CA ILE A 84 0.50 12.16 -2.08
C ILE A 84 0.68 10.68 -2.42
N VAL A 85 1.83 10.10 -2.08
CA VAL A 85 2.09 8.67 -2.32
C VAL A 85 2.88 8.05 -1.18
N LEU A 86 2.40 6.88 -0.73
CA LEU A 86 3.14 5.99 0.14
C LEU A 86 3.90 4.98 -0.72
N LEU A 87 5.21 4.89 -0.51
CA LEU A 87 6.06 3.85 -1.07
C LEU A 87 6.34 2.83 0.03
N ASN A 88 5.93 1.58 -0.18
CA ASN A 88 6.30 0.45 0.65
C ASN A 88 7.55 -0.22 0.05
N GLU A 89 8.28 -0.94 0.89
CA GLU A 89 9.55 -1.59 0.55
C GLU A 89 10.60 -0.62 -0.01
N PHE A 90 10.65 0.55 0.57
CA PHE A 90 11.72 1.51 0.38
C PHE A 90 12.60 1.49 1.63
N ASP A 91 13.84 1.00 1.53
CA ASP A 91 14.72 0.87 2.70
C ASP A 91 14.88 2.18 3.44
N TYR A 92 14.70 2.11 4.75
CA TYR A 92 14.86 3.27 5.63
C TYR A 92 16.34 3.60 5.83
N VAL A 93 16.74 4.79 5.42
CA VAL A 93 18.06 5.37 5.69
C VAL A 93 17.85 6.62 6.54
N ALA A 94 18.39 6.62 7.75
CA ALA A 94 18.03 7.57 8.81
C ALA A 94 18.29 9.05 8.44
N ASP A 95 19.31 9.33 7.64
CA ASP A 95 19.63 10.70 7.16
C ASP A 95 18.77 11.14 5.97
N GLY A 96 17.91 10.26 5.47
CA GLY A 96 17.03 10.52 4.33
C GLY A 96 17.74 10.54 2.96
N SER A 97 19.02 10.19 2.91
CA SER A 97 19.82 10.27 1.67
C SER A 97 19.28 9.39 0.54
N ALA A 98 18.69 8.22 0.84
CA ALA A 98 18.05 7.37 -0.17
C ALA A 98 16.84 8.07 -0.81
N ALA A 99 15.99 8.71 -0.01
CA ALA A 99 14.84 9.46 -0.51
C ALA A 99 15.27 10.68 -1.34
N ASP A 100 16.32 11.41 -0.91
CA ASP A 100 16.88 12.52 -1.68
C ASP A 100 17.44 12.07 -3.02
N LEU A 101 18.16 10.95 -3.02
CA LEU A 101 18.77 10.39 -4.23
C LEU A 101 17.70 9.89 -5.20
N PHE A 102 16.65 9.22 -4.70
CA PHE A 102 15.51 8.80 -5.51
C PHE A 102 14.78 10.00 -6.12
N GLN A 103 14.53 11.06 -5.33
CA GLN A 103 13.93 12.30 -5.81
C GLN A 103 14.76 12.94 -6.92
N GLN A 104 16.05 13.22 -6.66
CA GLN A 104 16.90 14.03 -7.56
C GLN A 104 17.33 13.30 -8.82
N ARG A 105 17.58 11.99 -8.71
CA ARG A 105 18.17 11.22 -9.80
C ARG A 105 17.14 10.52 -10.66
N TRP A 106 15.98 10.16 -10.07
CA TRP A 106 14.97 9.34 -10.73
C TRP A 106 13.68 10.12 -10.99
N LEU A 107 13.08 10.74 -9.99
CA LEU A 107 11.80 11.44 -10.15
C LEU A 107 11.92 12.78 -10.88
N GLU A 108 12.95 13.58 -10.58
CA GLU A 108 13.19 14.89 -11.22
C GLU A 108 13.84 14.78 -12.61
N ARG A 109 13.97 13.58 -13.14
CA ARG A 109 14.43 13.31 -14.51
C ARG A 109 13.40 12.47 -15.22
N ALA A 110 13.05 12.85 -16.46
CA ALA A 110 12.15 12.06 -17.29
C ALA A 110 12.73 10.66 -17.49
N GLN A 111 11.93 9.65 -17.22
CA GLN A 111 12.31 8.25 -17.39
C GLN A 111 11.74 7.69 -18.71
N PRO A 112 12.42 6.75 -19.37
CA PRO A 112 11.85 6.01 -20.49
C PRO A 112 10.49 5.40 -20.11
N GLY A 113 9.48 5.56 -20.94
CA GLY A 113 8.11 5.12 -20.67
C GLY A 113 7.39 5.95 -19.60
N GLY A 114 8.10 6.84 -18.89
CA GLY A 114 7.53 7.76 -17.89
C GLY A 114 6.92 9.02 -18.50
N GLY A 115 6.55 9.94 -17.63
CA GLY A 115 6.02 11.26 -18.00
C GLY A 115 7.02 12.38 -17.75
N ALA A 116 6.49 13.61 -17.60
CA ALA A 116 7.30 14.76 -17.21
C ALA A 116 7.90 14.54 -15.79
N PRO A 117 9.08 15.14 -15.53
CA PRO A 117 9.68 15.10 -14.20
C PRO A 117 8.69 15.41 -13.08
N LEU A 118 8.88 14.74 -11.94
CA LEU A 118 8.00 14.83 -10.79
C LEU A 118 8.79 15.23 -9.56
N ARG A 119 8.26 16.19 -8.80
CA ARG A 119 8.90 16.67 -7.57
C ARG A 119 7.94 16.64 -6.41
N TYR A 120 8.42 16.08 -5.28
CA TYR A 120 7.76 16.12 -3.98
C TYR A 120 8.59 16.96 -3.02
N PRO A 121 8.15 18.19 -2.70
CA PRO A 121 8.88 19.06 -1.78
C PRO A 121 8.91 18.56 -0.34
N TYR A 122 7.97 17.66 0.01
CA TYR A 122 7.80 17.17 1.37
C TYR A 122 7.86 15.65 1.40
N ARG A 123 8.52 15.12 2.41
CA ARG A 123 8.59 13.69 2.68
C ARG A 123 8.49 13.39 4.17
N TYR A 124 8.06 12.18 4.48
CA TYR A 124 8.11 11.62 5.83
C TYR A 124 8.69 10.21 5.77
N LEU A 125 9.58 9.93 6.68
CA LEU A 125 10.15 8.62 6.93
C LEU A 125 10.45 8.51 8.43
N ALA A 126 10.34 7.31 8.98
CA ALA A 126 10.61 7.02 10.38
C ALA A 126 11.14 5.59 10.53
N PRO A 127 11.83 5.27 11.63
CA PRO A 127 12.32 3.93 11.88
C PRO A 127 11.22 2.86 11.78
N VAL A 128 11.62 1.67 11.34
CA VAL A 128 10.76 0.49 11.24
C VAL A 128 11.36 -0.68 12.04
N ASN A 129 10.55 -1.70 12.30
CA ASN A 129 10.97 -2.87 13.07
C ASN A 129 11.74 -3.92 12.26
N THR A 130 11.61 -3.86 10.95
CA THR A 130 12.28 -4.82 10.06
C THR A 130 13.80 -4.78 10.23
N GLY A 131 14.38 -5.96 10.39
CA GLY A 131 15.83 -6.15 10.59
C GLY A 131 16.39 -5.71 11.94
N VAL A 132 15.58 -5.10 12.81
CA VAL A 132 15.98 -4.72 14.18
C VAL A 132 15.94 -5.95 15.06
N GLN A 133 17.11 -6.43 15.47
CA GLN A 133 17.23 -7.65 16.28
C GLN A 133 16.49 -7.53 17.61
N SER A 134 15.72 -8.56 17.96
CA SER A 134 14.95 -8.61 19.20
C SER A 134 15.78 -9.07 20.39
N GLY A 135 16.85 -9.83 20.15
CA GLY A 135 17.60 -10.54 21.17
C GLY A 135 16.86 -11.77 21.73
N LEU A 136 15.83 -12.24 21.04
CA LEU A 136 15.00 -13.38 21.40
C LEU A 136 14.94 -14.38 20.25
N ASP A 137 14.73 -15.65 20.56
CA ASP A 137 14.41 -16.71 19.60
C ASP A 137 12.91 -16.59 19.26
N LEU A 138 12.60 -15.94 18.13
CA LEU A 138 11.22 -15.65 17.72
C LEU A 138 10.64 -16.72 16.80
N ASP A 139 11.43 -17.58 16.22
CA ASP A 139 10.95 -18.70 15.40
C ASP A 139 11.03 -20.05 16.10
N ASN A 140 11.53 -20.08 17.36
CA ASN A 140 11.70 -21.25 18.20
C ASN A 140 12.61 -22.32 17.56
N ASN A 141 13.65 -21.88 16.83
CA ASN A 141 14.64 -22.79 16.26
C ASN A 141 15.73 -23.21 17.25
N GLY A 142 15.73 -22.65 18.48
CA GLY A 142 16.68 -22.92 19.55
C GLY A 142 17.94 -22.04 19.51
N SER A 143 17.99 -21.06 18.62
CA SER A 143 19.09 -20.11 18.47
C SER A 143 18.58 -18.68 18.51
N ILE A 144 19.44 -17.71 18.81
CA ILE A 144 19.10 -16.27 18.75
C ILE A 144 19.97 -15.62 17.69
N GLY A 145 19.35 -14.99 16.70
CA GLY A 145 20.05 -14.36 15.59
C GLY A 145 20.62 -15.39 14.60
N GLY A 146 21.87 -15.21 14.21
CA GLY A 146 22.50 -16.03 13.17
C GLY A 146 22.70 -15.25 11.88
N ASP A 147 22.68 -15.96 10.75
CA ASP A 147 22.85 -15.39 9.41
C ASP A 147 21.61 -15.55 8.56
N GLY A 148 21.47 -14.73 7.54
CA GLY A 148 20.41 -14.83 6.54
C GLY A 148 19.03 -14.90 7.17
N ARG A 149 18.27 -15.97 6.85
CA ARG A 149 16.88 -16.13 7.28
C ARG A 149 16.72 -16.23 8.80
N ASP A 150 17.61 -16.91 9.52
CA ASP A 150 17.53 -17.06 10.98
C ASP A 150 17.66 -15.69 11.65
N ARG A 151 18.62 -14.87 11.19
CA ARG A 151 18.75 -13.48 11.62
C ARG A 151 17.47 -12.67 11.39
N GLY A 152 16.88 -12.83 10.19
CA GLY A 152 15.66 -12.12 9.83
C GLY A 152 14.45 -12.53 10.66
N ASN A 153 14.33 -13.82 10.99
CA ASN A 153 13.24 -14.36 11.80
C ASN A 153 13.25 -13.87 13.25
N ASP A 154 14.42 -13.57 13.81
CA ASP A 154 14.59 -13.08 15.19
C ASP A 154 14.57 -11.55 15.31
N ALA A 155 14.39 -10.85 14.22
CA ALA A 155 14.13 -9.42 14.25
C ALA A 155 12.68 -9.12 14.66
N TRP A 156 12.41 -7.94 15.22
CA TRP A 156 11.05 -7.50 15.56
C TRP A 156 10.09 -7.52 14.37
N GLY A 157 10.59 -7.36 13.18
CA GLY A 157 9.97 -7.61 11.88
C GLY A 157 11.02 -8.21 10.96
N TYR A 158 10.62 -9.17 10.13
CA TYR A 158 11.56 -9.86 9.26
C TYR A 158 12.37 -8.88 8.41
N GLY A 159 13.69 -9.03 8.43
CA GLY A 159 14.65 -8.26 7.65
C GLY A 159 16.08 -8.59 8.04
N LEU A 160 17.02 -8.46 7.11
CA LEU A 160 18.41 -8.83 7.29
C LEU A 160 19.25 -7.72 7.95
N HIS A 161 18.79 -6.46 7.84
CA HIS A 161 19.40 -5.31 8.48
C HIS A 161 18.34 -4.30 8.92
N PRO A 162 18.63 -3.45 9.94
CA PRO A 162 17.68 -2.43 10.38
C PRO A 162 17.27 -1.49 9.24
N GLY A 163 15.96 -1.34 9.05
CA GLY A 163 15.38 -0.46 8.04
C GLY A 163 15.06 -1.11 6.70
N GLN A 164 15.43 -2.39 6.48
CA GLN A 164 15.00 -3.11 5.27
C GLN A 164 13.47 -3.12 5.16
N TYR A 165 12.92 -3.08 3.94
CA TYR A 165 11.48 -3.04 3.68
C TYR A 165 10.75 -1.86 4.35
N GLY A 166 11.41 -0.72 4.50
CA GLY A 166 10.83 0.48 5.12
C GLY A 166 9.71 1.11 4.32
N MET A 167 9.29 2.28 4.76
CA MET A 167 8.24 3.07 4.12
C MET A 167 8.72 4.50 3.89
N LEU A 168 8.25 5.13 2.79
CA LEU A 168 8.52 6.52 2.46
C LEU A 168 7.22 7.19 1.99
N LEU A 169 6.78 8.22 2.71
CA LEU A 169 5.66 9.07 2.28
C LEU A 169 6.21 10.29 1.55
N LEU A 170 5.74 10.52 0.33
CA LEU A 170 6.06 11.69 -0.49
C LEU A 170 4.80 12.53 -0.69
N SER A 171 4.94 13.86 -0.61
CA SER A 171 3.81 14.77 -0.76
C SER A 171 4.21 16.06 -1.50
N ARG A 172 3.29 16.55 -2.31
CA ARG A 172 3.36 17.91 -2.90
C ARG A 172 2.94 18.99 -1.88
N TYR A 173 2.29 18.58 -0.79
CA TYR A 173 1.78 19.48 0.25
C TYR A 173 2.54 19.32 1.55
N PRO A 174 2.58 20.37 2.39
CA PRO A 174 3.33 20.34 3.63
C PRO A 174 2.91 19.18 4.55
N ILE A 175 3.90 18.47 5.06
CA ILE A 175 3.73 17.41 6.06
C ILE A 175 4.04 18.00 7.44
N ASP A 176 3.18 17.76 8.42
CA ASP A 176 3.41 18.14 9.80
C ASP A 176 4.07 16.98 10.56
N ALA A 177 5.38 16.86 10.40
CA ALA A 177 6.14 15.78 11.03
C ALA A 177 6.13 15.85 12.58
N ALA A 178 5.91 17.02 13.16
CA ALA A 178 5.90 17.19 14.62
C ALA A 178 4.64 16.59 15.26
N THR A 179 3.54 16.51 14.53
CA THR A 179 2.28 15.90 15.01
C THR A 179 2.15 14.45 14.64
N ALA A 180 3.05 13.91 13.81
CA ALA A 180 3.01 12.51 13.38
C ALA A 180 2.98 11.57 14.58
N ARG A 181 2.21 10.49 14.44
CA ARG A 181 2.16 9.38 15.38
C ARG A 181 2.76 8.15 14.75
N THR A 182 3.66 7.49 15.47
CA THR A 182 4.23 6.21 15.06
C THR A 182 3.96 5.16 16.12
N PHE A 183 3.75 3.92 15.70
CA PHE A 183 3.40 2.81 16.60
C PHE A 183 4.38 1.65 16.40
N GLN A 184 5.66 1.97 16.19
CA GLN A 184 6.73 0.99 16.02
C GLN A 184 6.91 0.13 17.28
N LEU A 185 6.80 0.74 18.47
CA LEU A 185 7.08 0.11 19.75
C LEU A 185 5.85 -0.51 20.43
N LEU A 186 4.65 -0.32 19.88
CA LEU A 186 3.41 -0.84 20.45
C LEU A 186 3.49 -2.35 20.66
N LYS A 187 3.22 -2.80 21.89
CA LYS A 187 3.27 -4.22 22.23
C LYS A 187 2.06 -4.96 21.70
N TRP A 188 2.27 -6.11 21.06
CA TRP A 188 1.18 -6.89 20.49
C TRP A 188 0.17 -7.35 21.54
N HIS A 189 0.64 -7.82 22.70
CA HIS A 189 -0.21 -8.24 23.80
C HIS A 189 -1.06 -7.12 24.42
N ALA A 190 -0.72 -5.85 24.19
CA ALA A 190 -1.51 -4.73 24.68
C ALA A 190 -2.85 -4.58 23.95
N MET A 191 -2.94 -5.07 22.71
CA MET A 191 -4.19 -5.08 21.96
C MET A 191 -5.18 -6.05 22.61
N PRO A 192 -6.40 -5.61 22.97
CA PRO A 192 -7.43 -6.51 23.48
C PRO A 192 -7.70 -7.65 22.51
N ASP A 193 -7.85 -8.85 23.02
CA ASP A 193 -8.09 -10.08 22.22
C ASP A 193 -7.03 -10.31 21.12
N ALA A 194 -5.78 -9.92 21.37
CA ALA A 194 -4.67 -10.14 20.46
C ALA A 194 -4.52 -11.63 20.11
N ARG A 195 -4.36 -11.93 18.84
CA ARG A 195 -4.23 -13.29 18.31
C ARG A 195 -2.85 -13.88 18.60
N ARG A 196 -2.65 -14.32 19.83
CA ARG A 196 -1.41 -15.01 20.22
C ARG A 196 -1.22 -16.29 19.42
N PRO A 197 -0.12 -16.47 18.66
CA PRO A 197 0.16 -17.69 17.91
C PRO A 197 0.19 -18.93 18.79
N ARG A 198 -0.34 -20.04 18.29
CA ARG A 198 -0.42 -21.30 19.02
C ARG A 198 -0.03 -22.48 18.15
N HIS A 199 0.57 -23.48 18.77
CA HIS A 199 0.71 -24.79 18.15
C HIS A 199 -0.66 -25.44 17.89
N PRO A 200 -0.75 -26.42 16.98
CA PRO A 200 -2.01 -27.14 16.71
C PRO A 200 -2.65 -27.81 17.94
N ASP A 201 -1.86 -28.11 18.95
CA ASP A 201 -2.32 -28.68 20.23
C ASP A 201 -2.85 -27.62 21.22
N GLY A 202 -2.89 -26.33 20.80
CA GLY A 202 -3.39 -25.21 21.58
C GLY A 202 -2.38 -24.55 22.51
N ARG A 203 -1.17 -25.10 22.67
CA ARG A 203 -0.11 -24.48 23.47
C ARG A 203 0.35 -23.16 22.80
N PRO A 204 0.65 -22.11 23.59
CA PRO A 204 1.25 -20.90 23.06
C PRO A 204 2.53 -21.21 22.29
N PHE A 205 2.71 -20.59 21.13
CA PHE A 205 3.94 -20.73 20.34
C PHE A 205 5.12 -20.02 21.03
N HIS A 206 4.91 -18.77 21.48
CA HIS A 206 5.92 -18.04 22.25
C HIS A 206 5.71 -18.20 23.76
N PRO A 207 6.81 -18.37 24.55
CA PRO A 207 6.78 -18.22 26.00
C PRO A 207 6.17 -16.86 26.41
N ASP A 208 5.63 -16.75 27.64
CA ASP A 208 4.98 -15.53 28.11
C ASP A 208 5.94 -14.31 28.12
N ALA A 209 7.20 -14.52 28.45
CA ALA A 209 8.20 -13.46 28.41
C ALA A 209 8.41 -12.90 27.00
N THR A 210 8.55 -13.81 26.00
CA THR A 210 8.67 -13.43 24.59
C THR A 210 7.41 -12.73 24.09
N TRP A 211 6.22 -13.32 24.38
CA TRP A 211 4.93 -12.72 24.02
C TRP A 211 4.79 -11.29 24.54
N SER A 212 5.14 -11.06 25.79
CA SER A 212 5.08 -9.73 26.42
C SER A 212 6.04 -8.72 25.79
N ALA A 213 7.12 -9.20 25.16
CA ALA A 213 8.10 -8.34 24.50
C ALA A 213 7.74 -8.01 23.05
N LEU A 214 6.98 -8.90 22.36
CA LEU A 214 6.66 -8.75 20.94
C LEU A 214 6.00 -7.42 20.62
N ARG A 215 6.46 -6.80 19.53
CA ARG A 215 5.83 -5.63 18.93
C ARG A 215 4.75 -6.04 17.94
N LEU A 216 3.65 -5.30 17.89
CA LEU A 216 2.57 -5.59 16.95
C LEU A 216 3.04 -5.41 15.52
N SER A 217 3.53 -4.23 15.17
CA SER A 217 3.90 -3.88 13.79
C SER A 217 5.18 -4.58 13.36
N SER A 218 5.17 -5.20 12.20
CA SER A 218 6.40 -5.71 11.57
C SER A 218 7.28 -4.59 11.01
N LYS A 219 6.68 -3.51 10.54
CA LYS A 219 7.35 -2.26 10.15
C LYS A 219 7.00 -1.17 11.18
N SER A 220 5.94 -0.45 10.93
CA SER A 220 5.32 0.52 11.84
C SER A 220 3.91 0.80 11.32
N HIS A 221 3.07 1.45 12.14
CA HIS A 221 1.88 2.16 11.69
C HIS A 221 2.13 3.64 11.88
N TRP A 222 1.76 4.45 10.91
CA TRP A 222 1.94 5.90 10.93
C TRP A 222 0.61 6.61 10.76
N ASP A 223 0.37 7.64 11.54
CA ASP A 223 -0.62 8.69 11.29
C ASP A 223 0.14 9.98 11.03
N VAL A 224 0.17 10.41 9.78
CA VAL A 224 0.93 11.57 9.31
C VAL A 224 -0.01 12.62 8.76
N GLN A 225 -0.01 13.81 9.34
CA GLN A 225 -0.84 14.91 8.88
C GLN A 225 -0.22 15.62 7.69
N VAL A 226 -1.01 15.76 6.61
CA VAL A 226 -0.68 16.53 5.41
C VAL A 226 -1.64 17.71 5.31
N ARG A 227 -1.09 18.93 5.13
CA ARG A 227 -1.87 20.16 4.92
C ARG A 227 -2.26 20.28 3.46
N ALA A 228 -3.25 19.51 3.05
CA ALA A 228 -3.77 19.49 1.69
C ALA A 228 -4.73 20.66 1.41
N PRO A 229 -5.00 20.99 0.12
CA PRO A 229 -6.10 21.89 -0.22
C PRO A 229 -7.41 21.37 0.40
N GLY A 230 -8.14 22.23 1.12
CA GLY A 230 -9.37 21.84 1.82
C GLY A 230 -9.18 21.44 3.29
N GLY A 231 -7.93 21.33 3.80
CA GLY A 231 -7.68 21.11 5.22
C GLY A 231 -6.62 20.06 5.54
N VAL A 232 -6.64 19.58 6.78
CA VAL A 232 -5.74 18.52 7.23
C VAL A 232 -6.27 17.17 6.77
N LEU A 233 -5.39 16.39 6.16
CA LEU A 233 -5.60 15.00 5.79
C LEU A 233 -4.64 14.11 6.59
N HIS A 234 -5.19 13.15 7.32
CA HIS A 234 -4.41 12.12 7.99
C HIS A 234 -4.06 10.99 7.00
N VAL A 235 -2.79 10.78 6.74
CA VAL A 235 -2.30 9.63 5.98
C VAL A 235 -1.97 8.52 6.97
N LEU A 236 -2.82 7.49 6.97
CA LEU A 236 -2.68 6.31 7.81
C LEU A 236 -1.94 5.24 7.02
N ALA A 237 -0.66 5.08 7.33
CA ALA A 237 0.26 4.27 6.53
C ALA A 237 0.75 3.04 7.28
N SER A 238 0.71 1.87 6.65
CA SER A 238 1.28 0.64 7.19
C SER A 238 1.71 -0.34 6.10
N HIS A 239 2.48 -1.33 6.52
CA HIS A 239 2.86 -2.47 5.71
C HIS A 239 2.89 -3.71 6.61
N PRO A 240 1.74 -4.37 6.84
CA PRO A 240 1.61 -5.56 7.64
C PRO A 240 2.49 -6.72 7.17
N THR A 241 2.75 -7.65 8.07
CA THR A 241 3.43 -8.92 7.78
C THR A 241 2.68 -9.69 6.69
N PRO A 242 3.34 -10.21 5.64
CA PRO A 242 2.68 -11.12 4.71
C PRO A 242 2.24 -12.41 5.45
N PRO A 243 0.99 -12.88 5.28
CA PRO A 243 0.45 -14.08 5.92
C PRO A 243 0.97 -15.35 5.23
N ALA A 244 2.28 -15.41 5.05
CA ALA A 244 3.01 -16.46 4.33
C ALA A 244 4.25 -16.88 5.13
N PHE A 245 4.95 -17.90 4.66
CA PHE A 245 6.17 -18.42 5.29
C PHE A 245 5.95 -18.93 6.71
N ASP A 246 4.72 -19.31 7.05
CA ASP A 246 4.32 -19.82 8.34
C ASP A 246 4.55 -21.32 8.48
N GLY A 247 4.82 -21.74 9.72
CA GLY A 247 4.61 -23.11 10.16
C GLY A 247 3.14 -23.35 10.56
N PRO A 248 2.88 -24.48 11.21
CA PRO A 248 1.53 -24.84 11.65
C PRO A 248 0.95 -23.89 12.72
N GLU A 249 1.77 -23.11 13.38
CA GLU A 249 1.43 -22.09 14.39
C GLU A 249 0.75 -20.85 13.83
N LYS A 250 0.88 -20.62 12.50
CA LYS A 250 0.26 -19.51 11.78
C LYS A 250 0.58 -18.13 12.36
N ARG A 251 1.83 -17.90 12.81
CA ARG A 251 2.24 -16.64 13.47
C ARG A 251 2.10 -15.42 12.59
N ASN A 252 2.46 -15.54 11.30
CA ASN A 252 2.37 -14.41 10.35
C ASN A 252 0.92 -14.12 9.96
N VAL A 253 0.08 -15.15 9.81
CA VAL A 253 -1.37 -14.99 9.60
C VAL A 253 -1.99 -14.25 10.80
N ALA A 254 -1.67 -14.66 12.04
CA ALA A 254 -2.17 -14.01 13.25
C ALA A 254 -1.70 -12.55 13.35
N ARG A 255 -0.44 -12.29 13.03
CA ARG A 255 0.13 -10.94 13.07
C ARG A 255 -0.46 -10.04 12.00
N ASN A 256 -0.53 -10.49 10.74
CA ASN A 256 -1.16 -9.75 9.66
C ASN A 256 -2.60 -9.32 10.02
N HIS A 257 -3.39 -10.26 10.54
CA HIS A 257 -4.74 -9.96 11.00
C HIS A 257 -4.77 -8.81 12.02
N ASP A 258 -3.94 -8.87 13.07
CA ASP A 258 -3.96 -7.87 14.13
C ASP A 258 -3.32 -6.54 13.68
N GLU A 259 -2.33 -6.55 12.78
CA GLU A 259 -1.78 -5.35 12.15
C GLU A 259 -2.84 -4.62 11.32
N ILE A 260 -3.70 -5.33 10.60
CA ILE A 260 -4.82 -4.74 9.84
C ILE A 260 -5.92 -4.26 10.80
N ARG A 261 -6.30 -5.09 11.79
CA ARG A 261 -7.28 -4.76 12.83
C ARG A 261 -6.89 -3.49 13.60
N PHE A 262 -5.60 -3.18 13.73
CA PHE A 262 -5.14 -1.94 14.32
C PHE A 262 -5.86 -0.72 13.74
N TRP A 263 -6.06 -0.64 12.43
CA TRP A 263 -6.78 0.48 11.80
C TRP A 263 -8.25 0.51 12.18
N THR A 264 -8.92 -0.64 12.24
CA THR A 264 -10.32 -0.72 12.71
C THR A 264 -10.44 -0.17 14.14
N GLU A 265 -9.51 -0.55 15.03
CA GLU A 265 -9.46 -0.05 16.40
C GLU A 265 -9.12 1.44 16.47
N TYR A 266 -8.16 1.90 15.64
CA TYR A 266 -7.75 3.31 15.60
C TYR A 266 -8.85 4.24 15.13
N LEU A 267 -9.72 3.76 14.24
CA LEU A 267 -10.85 4.51 13.71
C LEU A 267 -12.10 4.45 14.58
N SER A 268 -12.21 3.44 15.44
CA SER A 268 -13.41 3.20 16.23
C SER A 268 -13.56 4.17 17.39
N PRO A 269 -14.77 4.62 17.73
CA PRO A 269 -15.00 5.52 18.84
C PRO A 269 -14.75 4.88 20.21
N GLY A 270 -14.55 5.71 21.22
CA GLY A 270 -14.40 5.31 22.63
C GLY A 270 -12.95 5.26 23.09
N PRO A 271 -12.73 5.00 24.38
CA PRO A 271 -11.40 4.99 24.98
C PRO A 271 -10.55 3.86 24.39
N ARG A 272 -9.30 4.16 24.09
CA ARG A 272 -8.28 3.26 23.56
C ARG A 272 -6.97 3.44 24.32
N ASP A 273 -7.02 3.29 25.63
CA ASP A 273 -5.87 3.55 26.54
C ASP A 273 -4.68 2.62 26.26
N TRP A 274 -4.93 1.47 25.66
CA TRP A 274 -3.89 0.54 25.23
C TRP A 274 -3.18 0.99 23.93
N LEU A 275 -3.82 1.83 23.11
CA LEU A 275 -3.35 2.23 21.80
C LEU A 275 -2.54 3.52 21.93
N CYS A 276 -1.30 3.36 22.40
CA CYS A 276 -0.38 4.48 22.64
C CYS A 276 0.71 4.50 21.56
N ASP A 277 0.99 5.69 21.02
CA ASP A 277 2.08 5.89 20.08
C ASP A 277 3.46 5.87 20.79
N ASP A 278 4.52 5.92 20.01
CA ASP A 278 5.89 5.84 20.52
C ASP A 278 6.30 7.05 21.39
N ALA A 279 5.51 8.14 21.33
CA ALA A 279 5.65 9.32 22.22
C ALA A 279 4.76 9.23 23.46
N GLY A 280 4.00 8.15 23.66
CA GLY A 280 3.12 7.93 24.82
C GLY A 280 1.76 8.63 24.71
N ARG A 281 1.37 9.14 23.54
CA ARG A 281 0.01 9.68 23.32
C ARG A 281 -0.93 8.51 23.03
N CYS A 282 -1.97 8.35 23.84
CA CYS A 282 -2.93 7.25 23.71
C CYS A 282 -4.24 7.70 23.06
N GLY A 283 -4.99 6.73 22.52
CA GLY A 283 -6.26 6.95 21.84
C GLY A 283 -6.19 6.81 20.32
N GLY A 284 -7.37 6.66 19.72
CA GLY A 284 -7.55 6.56 18.28
C GLY A 284 -7.59 7.92 17.57
N LEU A 285 -8.07 7.89 16.32
CA LEU A 285 -8.24 9.07 15.47
C LEU A 285 -9.51 9.85 15.87
N GLU A 286 -9.41 11.17 15.95
CA GLU A 286 -10.54 12.04 16.20
C GLU A 286 -11.72 11.75 15.25
N ALA A 287 -12.95 11.86 15.79
CA ALA A 287 -14.16 11.38 15.08
C ALA A 287 -14.43 12.08 13.76
N ASP A 288 -14.09 13.36 13.65
CA ASP A 288 -14.31 14.22 12.48
C ASP A 288 -13.07 14.32 11.56
N ALA A 289 -11.96 13.69 11.93
CA ALA A 289 -10.74 13.72 11.13
C ALA A 289 -10.93 13.02 9.79
N ARG A 290 -10.50 13.69 8.72
CA ARG A 290 -10.43 13.12 7.37
C ARG A 290 -9.14 12.36 7.20
N PHE A 291 -9.22 11.18 6.62
CA PHE A 291 -8.07 10.31 6.44
C PHE A 291 -8.07 9.59 5.10
N VAL A 292 -6.91 9.02 4.79
CA VAL A 292 -6.74 7.96 3.80
C VAL A 292 -5.83 6.88 4.39
N ILE A 293 -6.26 5.61 4.34
CA ILE A 293 -5.41 4.48 4.68
C ILE A 293 -4.65 4.07 3.43
N LEU A 294 -3.34 3.97 3.52
CA LEU A 294 -2.45 3.58 2.44
C LEU A 294 -1.54 2.43 2.85
N GLY A 295 -1.33 1.49 1.97
CA GLY A 295 -0.32 0.45 2.14
C GLY A 295 -0.54 -0.80 1.33
N ASP A 296 0.51 -1.58 1.24
CA ASP A 296 0.44 -3.00 1.01
C ASP A 296 0.03 -3.66 2.32
N LEU A 297 -1.25 -4.04 2.44
CA LEU A 297 -1.78 -4.67 3.64
C LEU A 297 -1.58 -6.18 3.66
N ASN A 298 -0.99 -6.73 2.59
CA ASN A 298 -0.65 -8.15 2.48
C ASN A 298 -1.83 -9.11 2.73
N ASN A 299 -3.06 -8.67 2.46
CA ASN A 299 -4.24 -9.52 2.65
C ASN A 299 -5.32 -9.19 1.61
N ASP A 300 -5.69 -10.19 0.83
CA ASP A 300 -6.82 -10.14 -0.08
C ASP A 300 -8.11 -10.49 0.67
N PRO A 301 -9.24 -9.82 0.46
CA PRO A 301 -10.48 -10.10 1.20
C PRO A 301 -11.16 -11.42 0.82
N VAL A 302 -10.69 -12.11 -0.22
CA VAL A 302 -11.34 -13.31 -0.80
C VAL A 302 -10.37 -14.46 -0.99
N ASP A 303 -9.16 -14.17 -1.49
CA ASP A 303 -8.19 -15.16 -1.94
C ASP A 303 -6.87 -15.09 -1.15
N GLY A 304 -5.99 -16.08 -1.37
CA GLY A 304 -4.71 -16.16 -0.66
C GLY A 304 -4.79 -16.89 0.69
N ALA A 305 -3.68 -16.87 1.43
CA ALA A 305 -3.49 -17.66 2.65
C ALA A 305 -3.83 -16.92 3.96
N GLY A 306 -4.23 -15.66 3.89
CA GLY A 306 -4.52 -14.81 5.04
C GLY A 306 -5.81 -15.20 5.78
N ASP A 307 -5.96 -14.66 7.00
CA ASP A 307 -7.27 -14.55 7.62
C ASP A 307 -7.94 -13.26 7.14
N HIS A 308 -8.99 -13.39 6.36
CA HIS A 308 -9.63 -12.29 5.66
C HIS A 308 -10.52 -11.41 6.55
N THR A 309 -10.77 -11.80 7.80
CA THR A 309 -11.76 -11.11 8.64
C THR A 309 -11.37 -9.67 8.92
N ALA A 310 -10.11 -9.40 9.28
CA ALA A 310 -9.68 -8.03 9.60
C ALA A 310 -9.71 -7.10 8.38
N ILE A 311 -9.34 -7.59 7.18
CA ILE A 311 -9.41 -6.75 5.98
C ILE A 311 -10.85 -6.48 5.55
N VAL A 312 -11.75 -7.45 5.68
CA VAL A 312 -13.18 -7.28 5.41
C VAL A 312 -13.78 -6.28 6.38
N ASP A 313 -13.51 -6.44 7.69
CA ASP A 313 -13.99 -5.50 8.72
C ASP A 313 -13.49 -4.06 8.48
N LEU A 314 -12.25 -3.91 8.03
CA LEU A 314 -11.69 -2.61 7.68
C LEU A 314 -12.38 -2.00 6.45
N LEU A 315 -12.59 -2.78 5.41
CA LEU A 315 -13.28 -2.33 4.18
C LEU A 315 -14.74 -1.94 4.44
N GLU A 316 -15.38 -2.58 5.43
CA GLU A 316 -16.77 -2.32 5.83
C GLU A 316 -16.89 -1.29 6.96
N HIS A 317 -15.77 -0.80 7.50
CA HIS A 317 -15.78 0.13 8.63
C HIS A 317 -16.57 1.41 8.30
N PRO A 318 -17.46 1.90 9.19
CA PRO A 318 -18.37 3.03 8.90
C PRO A 318 -17.69 4.35 8.50
N ARG A 319 -16.43 4.54 8.93
CA ARG A 319 -15.65 5.74 8.57
C ARG A 319 -14.88 5.60 7.28
N VAL A 320 -14.76 4.41 6.68
CA VAL A 320 -14.15 4.17 5.38
C VAL A 320 -15.20 4.40 4.28
N LEU A 321 -14.84 5.18 3.28
CA LEU A 321 -15.71 5.48 2.16
C LEU A 321 -15.97 4.22 1.33
N ARG A 322 -17.24 3.81 1.24
CA ARG A 322 -17.63 2.73 0.33
C ARG A 322 -17.51 3.22 -1.10
N MET A 323 -16.68 2.57 -1.88
CA MET A 323 -16.40 2.89 -3.27
C MET A 323 -16.28 1.63 -4.13
N ALA A 324 -16.42 1.82 -5.44
CA ALA A 324 -16.10 0.75 -6.38
C ALA A 324 -14.62 0.36 -6.20
N THR A 325 -14.36 -0.94 -6.14
CA THR A 325 -12.99 -1.45 -6.00
C THR A 325 -12.13 -0.98 -7.18
N PRO A 326 -10.92 -0.42 -6.92
CA PRO A 326 -9.97 -0.10 -7.97
C PRO A 326 -9.70 -1.32 -8.85
N LYS A 327 -9.55 -1.11 -10.15
CA LYS A 327 -9.41 -2.21 -11.11
C LYS A 327 -8.53 -1.85 -12.29
N SER A 328 -8.06 -2.89 -12.98
CA SER A 328 -7.36 -2.77 -14.25
C SER A 328 -7.66 -3.95 -15.18
N GLU A 329 -7.51 -3.73 -16.47
CA GLU A 329 -7.61 -4.82 -17.46
C GLU A 329 -6.32 -5.65 -17.55
N GLY A 330 -5.17 -5.05 -17.24
CA GLY A 330 -3.89 -5.77 -17.21
C GLY A 330 -3.83 -6.83 -16.11
N ALA A 331 -4.46 -6.58 -14.94
CA ALA A 331 -4.56 -7.59 -13.89
C ALA A 331 -5.32 -8.84 -14.36
N ARG A 332 -6.44 -8.66 -15.06
CA ARG A 332 -7.21 -9.77 -15.62
C ARG A 332 -6.42 -10.52 -16.68
N GLU A 333 -5.78 -9.80 -17.60
CA GLU A 333 -4.93 -10.40 -18.64
C GLU A 333 -3.78 -11.21 -18.03
N ALA A 334 -3.11 -10.66 -17.01
CA ALA A 334 -2.01 -11.34 -16.33
C ALA A 334 -2.49 -12.62 -15.61
N ALA A 335 -3.63 -12.58 -14.91
CA ALA A 335 -4.19 -13.75 -14.27
C ALA A 335 -4.57 -14.86 -15.26
N GLU A 336 -5.13 -14.49 -16.41
CA GLU A 336 -5.43 -15.42 -17.50
C GLU A 336 -4.16 -16.05 -18.10
N ALA A 337 -3.11 -15.24 -18.29
CA ALA A 337 -1.85 -15.69 -18.85
C ALA A 337 -1.04 -16.60 -17.90
N ASP A 338 -1.00 -16.25 -16.61
CA ASP A 338 -0.26 -16.99 -15.59
C ASP A 338 -0.95 -18.31 -15.20
N GLY A 339 -2.29 -18.36 -15.27
CA GLY A 339 -3.05 -19.55 -14.90
C GLY A 339 -2.79 -19.98 -13.44
N GLY A 340 -2.55 -21.29 -13.23
CA GLY A 340 -2.17 -21.82 -11.91
C GLY A 340 -3.21 -21.55 -10.83
N ALA A 341 -2.81 -20.96 -9.71
CA ALA A 341 -3.71 -20.63 -8.59
C ALA A 341 -4.82 -19.63 -8.99
N ASN A 342 -4.56 -18.75 -9.97
CA ASN A 342 -5.55 -17.82 -10.49
C ASN A 342 -6.84 -18.51 -10.97
N ALA A 343 -6.73 -19.73 -11.53
CA ALA A 343 -7.89 -20.50 -11.98
C ALA A 343 -8.83 -20.95 -10.82
N GLN A 344 -8.35 -20.87 -9.56
CA GLN A 344 -9.10 -21.26 -8.38
C GLN A 344 -9.50 -20.06 -7.52
N HIS A 345 -8.99 -18.86 -7.82
CA HIS A 345 -9.38 -17.64 -7.16
C HIS A 345 -10.86 -17.34 -7.39
N ARG A 346 -11.52 -16.81 -6.36
CA ARG A 346 -12.96 -16.48 -6.37
C ARG A 346 -13.21 -14.99 -6.51
N GLY A 347 -12.21 -14.17 -6.17
CA GLY A 347 -12.23 -12.74 -6.38
C GLY A 347 -12.17 -12.38 -7.86
N SER A 348 -12.43 -11.12 -8.16
CA SER A 348 -12.27 -10.62 -9.53
C SER A 348 -10.81 -10.31 -9.81
N ALA A 349 -10.19 -11.00 -10.73
CA ALA A 349 -8.81 -10.74 -11.15
C ALA A 349 -8.55 -9.29 -11.60
N ALA A 350 -9.59 -8.56 -12.03
CA ALA A 350 -9.45 -7.13 -12.35
C ALA A 350 -9.10 -6.27 -11.14
N HIS A 351 -9.33 -6.74 -9.92
CA HIS A 351 -9.06 -6.01 -8.67
C HIS A 351 -7.67 -6.28 -8.10
N ASP A 352 -6.94 -7.25 -8.67
CA ASP A 352 -5.62 -7.63 -8.18
C ASP A 352 -4.61 -6.50 -8.37
N THR A 353 -3.69 -6.41 -7.43
CA THR A 353 -2.68 -5.35 -7.37
C THR A 353 -1.26 -5.88 -7.38
N GLY A 354 -1.08 -7.18 -7.28
CA GLY A 354 0.22 -7.86 -7.34
C GLY A 354 0.14 -9.21 -8.04
N SER A 355 1.28 -9.67 -8.61
CA SER A 355 1.43 -10.96 -9.28
C SER A 355 2.59 -11.74 -8.67
N PHE A 356 2.29 -12.91 -8.11
CA PHE A 356 3.23 -13.71 -7.33
C PHE A 356 3.49 -15.09 -7.97
N GLY A 357 3.30 -15.16 -9.29
CA GLY A 357 3.52 -16.34 -10.09
C GLY A 357 2.48 -17.45 -9.88
N PRO A 358 2.58 -18.55 -10.63
CA PRO A 358 1.50 -19.53 -10.80
C PRO A 358 1.13 -20.31 -9.53
N ARG A 359 1.98 -20.30 -8.49
CA ARG A 359 1.69 -21.01 -7.23
C ARG A 359 0.82 -20.21 -6.26
N VAL A 360 0.95 -18.90 -6.28
CA VAL A 360 0.20 -17.99 -5.42
C VAL A 360 -0.91 -17.29 -6.20
N GLY A 361 -0.64 -16.96 -7.45
CA GLY A 361 -1.52 -16.18 -8.31
C GLY A 361 -1.42 -14.69 -8.08
N ASN A 362 -2.37 -13.96 -8.63
CA ASN A 362 -2.52 -12.53 -8.43
C ASN A 362 -3.45 -12.28 -7.23
N LEU A 363 -3.17 -11.23 -6.47
CA LEU A 363 -3.93 -10.88 -5.26
C LEU A 363 -4.13 -9.37 -5.17
N ARG A 364 -5.18 -8.95 -4.47
CA ARG A 364 -5.41 -7.57 -4.06
C ARG A 364 -4.78 -7.30 -2.70
N LEU A 365 -3.59 -6.74 -2.68
CA LEU A 365 -2.84 -6.50 -1.43
C LEU A 365 -2.65 -5.01 -1.11
N ASP A 366 -2.74 -4.14 -2.12
CA ASP A 366 -2.48 -2.71 -2.01
C ASP A 366 -3.78 -1.91 -1.93
N TYR A 367 -3.86 -1.01 -0.96
CA TYR A 367 -5.09 -0.30 -0.63
C TYR A 367 -4.87 1.19 -0.51
N ALA A 368 -5.79 1.97 -1.10
CA ALA A 368 -5.97 3.39 -0.89
C ALA A 368 -7.43 3.61 -0.48
N LEU A 369 -7.69 3.79 0.81
CA LEU A 369 -9.03 3.80 1.41
C LEU A 369 -9.31 5.18 2.03
N PRO A 370 -9.99 6.09 1.32
CA PRO A 370 -10.36 7.39 1.86
C PRO A 370 -11.48 7.28 2.90
N SER A 371 -11.54 8.25 3.82
CA SER A 371 -12.63 8.36 4.79
C SER A 371 -13.92 8.83 4.14
N VAL A 372 -15.06 8.54 4.78
CA VAL A 372 -16.30 9.27 4.53
C VAL A 372 -16.08 10.78 4.68
N GLY A 373 -16.84 11.58 3.93
CA GLY A 373 -16.67 13.04 3.86
C GLY A 373 -15.77 13.50 2.71
N HIS A 374 -15.08 12.59 2.03
CA HIS A 374 -14.51 12.85 0.70
C HIS A 374 -15.52 12.48 -0.39
N ALA A 375 -15.51 13.23 -1.50
CA ALA A 375 -16.20 12.79 -2.70
C ALA A 375 -15.20 12.08 -3.63
N LEU A 376 -15.50 10.83 -3.98
CA LEU A 376 -14.69 10.07 -4.94
C LEU A 376 -14.90 10.61 -6.35
N VAL A 377 -13.82 10.98 -7.02
CA VAL A 377 -13.79 11.41 -8.43
C VAL A 377 -13.37 10.25 -9.33
N GLY A 378 -12.44 9.41 -8.86
CA GLY A 378 -11.96 8.24 -9.60
C GLY A 378 -11.04 7.37 -8.75
N ASN A 379 -10.77 6.19 -9.24
CA ASN A 379 -9.77 5.27 -8.66
C ASN A 379 -9.27 4.31 -9.74
N GLY A 380 -8.19 3.61 -9.47
CA GLY A 380 -7.68 2.57 -10.37
C GLY A 380 -6.42 1.90 -9.87
N VAL A 381 -6.05 0.85 -10.59
CA VAL A 381 -4.76 0.17 -10.49
C VAL A 381 -3.99 0.49 -11.76
N PHE A 382 -2.75 0.98 -11.65
CA PHE A 382 -1.91 1.21 -12.81
C PHE A 382 -1.29 -0.12 -13.29
N TRP A 383 -2.09 -0.85 -14.03
CA TRP A 383 -1.70 -2.09 -14.69
C TRP A 383 -2.28 -2.11 -16.09
N PRO A 384 -1.61 -1.48 -17.08
CA PRO A 384 -2.05 -1.52 -18.46
C PRO A 384 -1.97 -2.95 -19.03
N ARG A 385 -2.76 -3.23 -20.04
CA ARG A 385 -2.65 -4.47 -20.81
C ARG A 385 -1.26 -4.59 -21.48
N SER A 386 -0.83 -5.79 -21.75
CA SER A 386 0.48 -6.08 -22.35
C SER A 386 0.69 -5.40 -23.72
N ASP A 387 -0.38 -5.16 -24.47
CA ASP A 387 -0.37 -4.48 -25.78
C ASP A 387 -0.58 -2.96 -25.70
N ALA A 388 -0.79 -2.42 -24.49
CA ALA A 388 -1.06 -1.00 -24.29
C ALA A 388 0.22 -0.19 -24.05
N ALA A 389 0.10 1.13 -24.22
CA ALA A 389 1.17 2.05 -23.85
C ALA A 389 1.55 1.87 -22.36
N HIS A 390 2.84 1.99 -22.07
CA HIS A 390 3.41 1.89 -20.71
C HIS A 390 3.34 0.49 -20.07
N ALA A 391 3.07 -0.57 -20.82
CA ALA A 391 3.12 -1.94 -20.32
C ALA A 391 4.54 -2.36 -19.92
N ASP A 392 5.55 -1.77 -20.54
CA ASP A 392 6.97 -2.04 -20.32
C ASP A 392 7.56 -1.46 -19.03
N ILE A 393 6.80 -0.65 -18.31
CA ILE A 393 7.29 -0.05 -17.05
C ILE A 393 6.68 -0.68 -15.78
N VAL A 394 5.69 -1.57 -15.88
CA VAL A 394 4.98 -2.08 -14.70
C VAL A 394 5.69 -3.24 -13.99
N ASP A 395 6.68 -3.84 -14.60
CA ASP A 395 7.44 -5.00 -14.06
C ASP A 395 8.71 -4.57 -13.29
N GLY A 396 8.74 -3.34 -12.78
CA GLY A 396 9.77 -2.87 -11.84
C GLY A 396 9.65 -3.49 -10.44
N THR A 397 8.48 -4.03 -10.11
CA THR A 397 8.11 -4.73 -8.88
C THR A 397 6.99 -5.72 -9.19
N ASP A 398 6.73 -6.66 -8.31
CA ASP A 398 5.61 -7.60 -8.34
C ASP A 398 4.27 -6.96 -7.95
N HIS A 399 4.27 -5.73 -7.44
CA HIS A 399 3.07 -4.95 -7.13
C HIS A 399 2.75 -3.91 -8.21
N ARG A 400 1.55 -3.32 -8.10
CA ARG A 400 1.04 -2.25 -8.98
C ARG A 400 0.56 -1.07 -8.15
N LEU A 401 0.81 0.13 -8.63
CA LEU A 401 0.36 1.35 -7.99
C LEU A 401 -1.16 1.42 -7.96
N VAL A 402 -1.73 1.65 -6.77
CA VAL A 402 -3.17 1.88 -6.54
C VAL A 402 -3.40 3.34 -6.19
N TRP A 403 -4.41 3.95 -6.80
CA TRP A 403 -4.71 5.36 -6.58
C TRP A 403 -6.20 5.63 -6.42
N VAL A 404 -6.50 6.72 -5.71
CA VAL A 404 -7.83 7.32 -5.61
C VAL A 404 -7.72 8.82 -5.89
N ASP A 405 -8.71 9.36 -6.60
CA ASP A 405 -8.94 10.79 -6.79
C ASP A 405 -10.11 11.20 -5.91
N VAL A 406 -9.86 12.13 -5.00
CA VAL A 406 -10.87 12.62 -4.07
C VAL A 406 -10.91 14.15 -4.05
N THR A 407 -12.08 14.73 -3.80
CA THR A 407 -12.23 16.12 -3.37
C THR A 407 -12.47 16.18 -1.87
N GLN A 408 -12.00 17.24 -1.25
CA GLN A 408 -12.22 17.49 0.19
C GLN A 408 -13.46 18.38 0.43
#